data_0b1d6eaf3d92570f7192f0b1e0334614
#
_entry.id   0b1d6eaf3d92570f7192f0b1e0334614
#
_cell.length_a   1.000
_cell.length_b   1.000
_cell.length_c   1.000
_cell.angle_alpha   90.00
_cell.angle_beta   90.00
_cell.angle_gamma   90.00
#
_symmetry.space_group_name_H-M   'P 1'
#
loop_
_entity.id
_entity.type
_entity.pdbx_description
1 polymer ?
#
loop_
_entity_poly.entity_id
_entity_poly.type
_entity_poly.pdbx_seq_one_letter_code
_entity_poly.pdbx_strand_id
1 'polypeptide(L)'
;DERKMSDRWQDIWSEKKQIKDENISLENLIKANGFDTGVGSYTSNSWKKMVVDFCNRVQIKDTDNVVEIGCGSGAFIYAGNDTCKANWYGVDYSESQIKSAVNAIPNGTFVVDEARNFNFSETVFDVVFSHSVFQYFPNKDYAMEVLQVWCSKLKTNGYLVLLDINDIKNEQTYHSERAKEYRSQEEYEKNYKGLSHLFFDKNELTDFLTSIGMIAFEFFPHKISNHGNAKFRFNLICKKNT
;
A
#
# COMPACT_ATOMS: atom_id res chain seq x y z
N ASP A 1 6.97 24.50 3.34
CA ASP A 1 6.24 23.77 4.41
C ASP A 1 5.88 22.32 4.03
N GLU A 2 6.06 21.93 2.77
CA GLU A 2 5.80 20.57 2.29
C GLU A 2 6.69 19.50 2.97
N ARG A 3 7.94 19.81 3.28
CA ARG A 3 8.83 18.89 4.02
C ARG A 3 8.32 18.54 5.41
N LYS A 4 7.64 19.46 6.10
CA LYS A 4 7.11 19.22 7.46
C LYS A 4 5.88 18.31 7.51
N MET A 5 5.19 18.13 6.38
CA MET A 5 3.99 17.25 6.32
C MET A 5 4.37 15.79 6.09
N SER A 6 5.37 15.51 5.22
CA SER A 6 5.85 14.14 5.01
C SER A 6 6.52 13.57 6.27
N ASP A 7 7.27 14.41 7.00
CA ASP A 7 7.96 14.03 8.23
C ASP A 7 6.99 13.53 9.29
N ARG A 8 5.77 14.08 9.36
CA ARG A 8 4.79 13.74 10.39
C ARG A 8 4.14 12.36 10.18
N TRP A 9 3.83 11.97 8.94
CA TRP A 9 3.39 10.60 8.65
C TRP A 9 4.53 9.60 8.85
N GLN A 10 5.73 9.97 8.45
CA GLN A 10 6.93 9.17 8.63
C GLN A 10 7.21 8.93 10.12
N ASP A 11 7.09 9.95 10.97
CA ASP A 11 7.22 9.82 12.42
C ASP A 11 6.18 8.85 13.00
N ILE A 12 4.89 9.01 12.64
CA ILE A 12 3.79 8.15 13.12
C ILE A 12 4.04 6.68 12.79
N TRP A 13 4.47 6.39 11.57
CA TRP A 13 4.73 5.00 11.17
C TRP A 13 6.04 4.44 11.74
N SER A 14 7.05 5.29 11.94
CA SER A 14 8.33 4.89 12.55
C SER A 14 8.22 4.61 14.06
N GLU A 15 7.24 5.20 14.75
CA GLU A 15 6.98 4.97 16.18
C GLU A 15 6.24 3.65 16.45
N LYS A 16 5.78 2.93 15.43
CA LYS A 16 5.15 1.62 15.59
C LYS A 16 6.11 0.62 16.22
N LYS A 17 5.63 -0.15 17.21
CA LYS A 17 6.45 -1.12 17.93
C LYS A 17 6.59 -2.41 17.16
N GLN A 18 7.78 -3.02 17.25
CA GLN A 18 8.01 -4.37 16.73
C GLN A 18 7.09 -5.38 17.43
N ILE A 19 6.53 -6.31 16.66
CA ILE A 19 5.79 -7.47 17.19
C ILE A 19 6.80 -8.50 17.69
N LYS A 20 6.61 -8.96 18.92
CA LYS A 20 7.42 -10.07 19.49
C LYS A 20 7.01 -11.40 18.86
N ASP A 21 7.96 -12.32 18.76
CA ASP A 21 7.79 -13.62 18.09
C ASP A 21 6.59 -14.42 18.63
N GLU A 22 6.37 -14.42 19.95
CA GLU A 22 5.25 -15.06 20.61
C GLU A 22 3.87 -14.50 20.23
N ASN A 23 3.82 -13.31 19.64
CA ASN A 23 2.60 -12.59 19.26
C ASN A 23 2.38 -12.53 17.75
N ILE A 24 3.15 -13.27 16.95
CA ILE A 24 2.99 -13.28 15.50
C ILE A 24 1.69 -13.99 15.14
N SER A 25 0.79 -13.24 14.55
CA SER A 25 -0.46 -13.71 13.94
C SER A 25 -0.90 -12.74 12.86
N LEU A 26 -1.69 -13.18 11.89
CA LEU A 26 -2.22 -12.28 10.87
C LEU A 26 -2.99 -11.10 11.48
N GLU A 27 -3.77 -11.33 12.52
CA GLU A 27 -4.52 -10.29 13.23
C GLU A 27 -3.58 -9.22 13.82
N ASN A 28 -2.50 -9.63 14.48
CA ASN A 28 -1.53 -8.71 15.07
C ASN A 28 -0.72 -7.96 14.02
N LEU A 29 -0.39 -8.60 12.89
CA LEU A 29 0.27 -7.95 11.76
C LEU A 29 -0.65 -6.88 11.12
N ILE A 30 -1.94 -7.18 10.92
CA ILE A 30 -2.93 -6.22 10.44
C ILE A 30 -3.04 -5.01 11.39
N LYS A 31 -3.08 -5.26 12.69
CA LYS A 31 -3.09 -4.19 13.72
C LYS A 31 -1.83 -3.33 13.68
N ALA A 32 -0.67 -3.95 13.57
CA ALA A 32 0.60 -3.23 13.48
C ALA A 32 0.67 -2.32 12.25
N ASN A 33 0.04 -2.72 11.14
CA ASN A 33 -0.11 -1.89 9.95
C ASN A 33 -1.20 -0.80 10.06
N GLY A 34 -1.82 -0.64 11.24
CA GLY A 34 -2.78 0.43 11.51
C GLY A 34 -4.22 0.15 11.05
N PHE A 35 -4.57 -1.10 10.77
CA PHE A 35 -5.91 -1.49 10.31
C PHE A 35 -6.76 -2.14 11.43
N ASP A 36 -6.68 -1.60 12.63
CA ASP A 36 -7.32 -2.16 13.83
C ASP A 36 -8.43 -1.29 14.40
N THR A 37 -8.59 -0.05 13.93
CA THR A 37 -9.53 0.91 14.51
C THR A 37 -10.42 1.62 13.49
N GLY A 38 -11.64 1.90 13.89
CA GLY A 38 -12.58 2.74 13.16
C GLY A 38 -12.88 2.25 11.75
N VAL A 39 -13.07 3.19 10.84
CA VAL A 39 -13.43 2.94 9.44
C VAL A 39 -12.30 2.30 8.61
N GLY A 40 -11.06 2.33 9.13
CA GLY A 40 -9.90 1.71 8.48
C GLY A 40 -9.66 0.25 8.87
N SER A 41 -10.49 -0.34 9.74
CA SER A 41 -10.26 -1.70 10.23
C SER A 41 -10.53 -2.79 9.19
N TYR A 42 -9.78 -3.89 9.33
CA TYR A 42 -9.98 -5.14 8.59
C TYR A 42 -10.11 -6.31 9.55
N THR A 43 -10.95 -7.27 9.23
CA THR A 43 -10.89 -8.60 9.84
C THR A 43 -9.86 -9.47 9.13
N SER A 44 -9.30 -10.47 9.81
CA SER A 44 -8.37 -11.43 9.18
C SER A 44 -9.00 -12.14 7.98
N ASN A 45 -10.31 -12.42 8.04
CA ASN A 45 -11.03 -13.06 6.94
C ASN A 45 -11.18 -12.12 5.72
N SER A 46 -11.53 -10.85 5.94
CA SER A 46 -11.59 -9.84 4.85
C SER A 46 -10.21 -9.64 4.22
N TRP A 47 -9.16 -9.59 5.04
CA TRP A 47 -7.79 -9.47 4.58
C TRP A 47 -7.36 -10.63 3.70
N LYS A 48 -7.59 -11.88 4.14
CA LYS A 48 -7.30 -13.08 3.36
C LYS A 48 -8.04 -13.08 2.01
N LYS A 49 -9.33 -12.70 2.00
CA LYS A 49 -10.09 -12.59 0.74
C LYS A 49 -9.50 -11.57 -0.23
N MET A 50 -9.05 -10.42 0.27
CA MET A 50 -8.37 -9.41 -0.55
C MET A 50 -7.06 -9.96 -1.15
N VAL A 51 -6.25 -10.64 -0.35
CA VAL A 51 -4.99 -11.23 -0.81
C VAL A 51 -5.22 -12.33 -1.85
N VAL A 52 -6.21 -13.20 -1.64
CA VAL A 52 -6.59 -14.24 -2.62
C VAL A 52 -7.06 -13.60 -3.93
N ASP A 53 -7.89 -12.57 -3.89
CA ASP A 53 -8.33 -11.84 -5.10
C ASP A 53 -7.14 -11.23 -5.85
N PHE A 54 -6.20 -10.61 -5.13
CA PHE A 54 -4.95 -10.10 -5.69
C PHE A 54 -4.14 -11.20 -6.40
N CYS A 55 -3.85 -12.30 -5.72
CA CYS A 55 -3.08 -13.41 -6.29
C CYS A 55 -3.71 -13.97 -7.56
N ASN A 56 -5.05 -14.11 -7.57
CA ASN A 56 -5.80 -14.60 -8.72
C ASN A 56 -5.80 -13.62 -9.90
N ARG A 57 -5.92 -12.31 -9.65
CA ARG A 57 -5.93 -11.29 -10.71
C ARG A 57 -4.62 -11.23 -11.46
N VAL A 58 -3.50 -11.29 -10.76
CA VAL A 58 -2.17 -11.26 -11.35
C VAL A 58 -1.61 -12.65 -11.69
N GLN A 59 -2.35 -13.72 -11.36
CA GLN A 59 -1.98 -15.11 -11.64
C GLN A 59 -0.57 -15.45 -11.18
N ILE A 60 -0.25 -15.11 -9.92
CA ILE A 60 1.07 -15.32 -9.32
C ILE A 60 1.49 -16.80 -9.43
N LYS A 61 2.73 -17.03 -9.86
CA LYS A 61 3.37 -18.35 -10.00
C LYS A 61 4.44 -18.55 -8.93
N ASP A 62 4.74 -19.78 -8.62
CA ASP A 62 5.75 -20.17 -7.63
C ASP A 62 7.16 -19.60 -7.90
N THR A 63 7.45 -19.24 -9.15
CA THR A 63 8.75 -18.69 -9.58
C THR A 63 8.76 -17.17 -9.66
N ASP A 64 7.63 -16.51 -9.46
CA ASP A 64 7.52 -15.06 -9.61
C ASP A 64 8.22 -14.33 -8.46
N ASN A 65 8.85 -13.20 -8.79
CA ASN A 65 9.36 -12.24 -7.83
C ASN A 65 8.27 -11.18 -7.61
N VAL A 66 7.75 -11.10 -6.39
CA VAL A 66 6.64 -10.21 -6.01
C VAL A 66 7.10 -9.30 -4.89
N VAL A 67 7.05 -7.98 -5.09
CA VAL A 67 7.45 -7.00 -4.08
C VAL A 67 6.30 -6.12 -3.65
N GLU A 68 6.13 -6.02 -2.33
CA GLU A 68 5.25 -5.02 -1.68
C GLU A 68 6.06 -3.81 -1.23
N ILE A 69 5.66 -2.63 -1.68
CA ILE A 69 6.26 -1.37 -1.26
C ILE A 69 5.34 -0.71 -0.21
N GLY A 70 5.93 -0.40 0.95
CA GLY A 70 5.17 -0.02 2.15
C GLY A 70 4.54 -1.25 2.83
N CYS A 71 5.32 -2.33 2.98
CA CYS A 71 4.81 -3.60 3.49
C CYS A 71 4.48 -3.59 4.99
N GLY A 72 4.95 -2.58 5.72
CA GLY A 72 4.81 -2.52 7.17
C GLY A 72 5.34 -3.78 7.85
N SER A 73 4.56 -4.37 8.72
CA SER A 73 4.88 -5.61 9.44
C SER A 73 4.76 -6.88 8.57
N GLY A 74 4.46 -6.75 7.27
CA GLY A 74 4.35 -7.87 6.33
C GLY A 74 2.98 -8.56 6.32
N ALA A 75 1.91 -7.93 6.81
CA ALA A 75 0.58 -8.56 6.90
C ALA A 75 0.06 -9.09 5.56
N PHE A 76 0.27 -8.35 4.46
CA PHE A 76 -0.14 -8.78 3.13
C PHE A 76 0.68 -9.97 2.64
N ILE A 77 2.01 -9.88 2.74
CA ILE A 77 2.94 -10.94 2.34
C ILE A 77 2.73 -12.21 3.19
N TYR A 78 2.45 -12.08 4.49
CA TYR A 78 2.15 -13.20 5.38
C TYR A 78 0.96 -14.01 4.87
N ALA A 79 -0.15 -13.34 4.55
CA ALA A 79 -1.32 -14.00 3.98
C ALA A 79 -1.08 -14.49 2.52
N GLY A 80 -0.25 -13.76 1.76
CA GLY A 80 0.14 -14.11 0.41
C GLY A 80 0.96 -15.39 0.35
N ASN A 81 1.91 -15.55 1.26
CA ASN A 81 2.77 -16.72 1.37
C ASN A 81 2.00 -18.02 1.73
N ASP A 82 0.86 -17.86 2.43
CA ASP A 82 -0.07 -18.97 2.66
C ASP A 82 -0.91 -19.30 1.42
N THR A 83 -1.10 -18.33 0.52
CA THR A 83 -1.98 -18.45 -0.65
C THR A 83 -1.23 -18.96 -1.88
N CYS A 84 -0.03 -18.45 -2.12
CA CYS A 84 0.80 -18.78 -3.28
C CYS A 84 2.29 -18.73 -2.91
N LYS A 85 3.07 -19.66 -3.47
CA LYS A 85 4.49 -19.85 -3.16
C LYS A 85 5.36 -19.02 -4.12
N ALA A 86 5.30 -17.71 -4.03
CA ALA A 86 6.19 -16.84 -4.80
C ALA A 86 7.45 -16.48 -4.00
N ASN A 87 8.41 -15.85 -4.65
CA ASN A 87 9.52 -15.18 -4.00
C ASN A 87 9.01 -13.79 -3.51
N TRP A 88 8.73 -13.69 -2.23
CA TRP A 88 8.16 -12.48 -1.63
C TRP A 88 9.24 -11.53 -1.16
N TYR A 89 9.09 -10.26 -1.53
CA TYR A 89 9.94 -9.15 -1.14
C TYR A 89 9.11 -8.06 -0.50
N GLY A 90 9.67 -7.36 0.50
CA GLY A 90 8.99 -6.26 1.16
C GLY A 90 9.92 -5.08 1.40
N VAL A 91 9.41 -3.87 1.22
CA VAL A 91 10.10 -2.61 1.48
C VAL A 91 9.26 -1.77 2.43
N ASP A 92 9.87 -1.27 3.48
CA ASP A 92 9.27 -0.25 4.35
C ASP A 92 10.39 0.61 4.95
N TYR A 93 10.12 1.87 5.22
CA TYR A 93 11.11 2.74 5.85
C TYR A 93 11.20 2.55 7.38
N SER A 94 10.22 1.87 7.98
CA SER A 94 10.18 1.61 9.42
C SER A 94 10.97 0.35 9.78
N GLU A 95 12.10 0.53 10.45
CA GLU A 95 12.95 -0.57 10.89
C GLU A 95 12.21 -1.56 11.82
N SER A 96 11.35 -1.06 12.73
CA SER A 96 10.58 -1.90 13.64
C SER A 96 9.54 -2.75 12.92
N GLN A 97 8.95 -2.23 11.86
CA GLN A 97 8.00 -2.95 11.01
C GLN A 97 8.73 -4.03 10.20
N ILE A 98 9.85 -3.70 9.58
CA ILE A 98 10.66 -4.70 8.86
C ILE A 98 11.16 -5.82 9.77
N LYS A 99 11.57 -5.53 11.00
CA LYS A 99 11.91 -6.57 11.99
C LYS A 99 10.73 -7.51 12.25
N SER A 100 9.51 -6.97 12.35
CA SER A 100 8.30 -7.79 12.49
C SER A 100 8.05 -8.66 11.27
N ALA A 101 8.22 -8.11 10.06
CA ALA A 101 8.04 -8.83 8.80
C ALA A 101 9.07 -9.99 8.65
N VAL A 102 10.34 -9.75 8.95
CA VAL A 102 11.40 -10.78 8.92
C VAL A 102 11.07 -11.92 9.88
N ASN A 103 10.62 -11.62 11.08
CA ASN A 103 10.26 -12.65 12.06
C ASN A 103 9.02 -13.44 11.63
N ALA A 104 8.03 -12.76 11.05
CA ALA A 104 6.78 -13.39 10.62
C ALA A 104 6.94 -14.25 9.36
N ILE A 105 7.87 -13.90 8.47
CA ILE A 105 8.01 -14.50 7.15
C ILE A 105 9.51 -14.80 6.90
N PRO A 106 10.07 -15.87 7.53
CA PRO A 106 11.51 -16.16 7.46
C PRO A 106 12.05 -16.46 6.05
N ASN A 107 11.18 -16.84 5.13
CA ASN A 107 11.51 -17.09 3.72
C ASN A 107 11.29 -15.88 2.80
N GLY A 108 10.83 -14.76 3.33
CA GLY A 108 10.72 -13.49 2.61
C GLY A 108 12.04 -12.71 2.63
N THR A 109 12.17 -11.77 1.70
CA THR A 109 13.32 -10.85 1.64
C THR A 109 12.86 -9.43 1.90
N PHE A 110 13.35 -8.81 2.96
CA PHE A 110 12.89 -7.50 3.40
C PHE A 110 14.04 -6.49 3.50
N VAL A 111 13.75 -5.22 3.18
CA VAL A 111 14.71 -4.13 3.29
C VAL A 111 14.06 -2.90 3.92
N VAL A 112 14.83 -2.21 4.76
CA VAL A 112 14.48 -0.89 5.28
C VAL A 112 14.92 0.13 4.25
N ASP A 113 13.98 0.71 3.52
CA ASP A 113 14.26 1.73 2.50
C ASP A 113 13.01 2.54 2.19
N GLU A 114 13.19 3.66 1.50
CA GLU A 114 12.09 4.48 1.00
C GLU A 114 11.49 3.91 -0.29
N ALA A 115 10.21 4.19 -0.52
CA ALA A 115 9.47 3.76 -1.69
C ALA A 115 10.16 4.12 -3.03
N ARG A 116 10.89 5.22 -3.06
CA ARG A 116 11.59 5.74 -4.24
C ARG A 116 12.98 5.13 -4.47
N ASN A 117 13.61 4.56 -3.45
CA ASN A 117 15.05 4.25 -3.50
C ASN A 117 15.40 2.77 -3.34
N PHE A 118 14.41 1.90 -3.11
CA PHE A 118 14.66 0.51 -2.74
C PHE A 118 15.50 -0.26 -3.79
N ASN A 119 16.34 -1.15 -3.29
CA ASN A 119 17.18 -2.00 -4.11
C ASN A 119 17.30 -3.43 -3.56
N PHE A 120 17.17 -4.42 -4.44
CA PHE A 120 17.36 -5.84 -4.18
C PHE A 120 18.38 -6.45 -5.18
N SER A 121 19.58 -5.89 -5.22
CA SER A 121 20.72 -6.46 -5.97
C SER A 121 20.35 -6.97 -7.37
N GLU A 122 20.00 -6.09 -8.29
CA GLU A 122 19.65 -6.38 -9.69
C GLU A 122 18.37 -7.24 -9.89
N THR A 123 17.63 -7.54 -8.84
CA THR A 123 16.36 -8.26 -8.98
C THR A 123 15.35 -7.44 -9.77
N VAL A 124 14.75 -8.05 -10.77
CA VAL A 124 13.57 -7.53 -11.49
C VAL A 124 12.34 -8.33 -11.10
N PHE A 125 11.18 -7.68 -11.09
CA PHE A 125 9.96 -8.22 -10.50
C PHE A 125 8.92 -8.57 -11.55
N ASP A 126 8.20 -9.66 -11.32
CA ASP A 126 6.99 -10.03 -12.05
C ASP A 126 5.81 -9.18 -11.61
N VAL A 127 5.77 -8.82 -10.32
CA VAL A 127 4.75 -7.96 -9.72
C VAL A 127 5.38 -6.96 -8.76
N VAL A 128 5.06 -5.69 -8.94
CA VAL A 128 5.31 -4.61 -7.97
C VAL A 128 3.96 -4.09 -7.50
N PHE A 129 3.74 -4.06 -6.20
CA PHE A 129 2.46 -3.59 -5.68
C PHE A 129 2.61 -2.81 -4.37
N SER A 130 1.57 -2.08 -4.03
CA SER A 130 1.39 -1.46 -2.73
C SER A 130 -0.06 -1.57 -2.26
N HIS A 131 -0.27 -1.57 -0.96
CA HIS A 131 -1.58 -1.50 -0.33
C HIS A 131 -1.63 -0.35 0.68
N SER A 132 -2.54 0.62 0.44
CA SER A 132 -2.79 1.74 1.35
C SER A 132 -1.55 2.63 1.63
N VAL A 133 -0.78 2.98 0.61
CA VAL A 133 0.48 3.75 0.74
C VAL A 133 0.38 5.15 0.12
N PHE A 134 -0.18 5.27 -1.07
CA PHE A 134 -0.13 6.49 -1.89
C PHE A 134 -0.73 7.72 -1.22
N GLN A 135 -1.71 7.55 -0.37
CA GLN A 135 -2.34 8.65 0.38
C GLN A 135 -1.40 9.34 1.37
N TYR A 136 -0.30 8.70 1.75
CA TYR A 136 0.67 9.21 2.73
C TYR A 136 1.90 9.87 2.10
N PHE A 137 2.02 9.86 0.78
CA PHE A 137 3.11 10.55 0.10
C PHE A 137 3.03 12.06 0.28
N PRO A 138 4.17 12.79 0.22
CA PRO A 138 4.19 14.23 0.49
C PRO A 138 3.40 15.05 -0.54
N ASN A 139 3.43 14.64 -1.79
CA ASN A 139 2.71 15.28 -2.90
C ASN A 139 2.58 14.34 -4.10
N LYS A 140 1.84 14.77 -5.12
CA LYS A 140 1.61 13.98 -6.34
C LYS A 140 2.88 13.80 -7.18
N ASP A 141 3.78 14.78 -7.22
CA ASP A 141 5.03 14.68 -7.99
C ASP A 141 5.90 13.56 -7.43
N TYR A 142 6.01 13.47 -6.11
CA TYR A 142 6.70 12.35 -5.46
C TYR A 142 6.05 11.01 -5.81
N ALA A 143 4.70 10.93 -5.83
CA ALA A 143 4.01 9.71 -6.20
C ALA A 143 4.30 9.29 -7.65
N MET A 144 4.40 10.25 -8.58
CA MET A 144 4.76 9.98 -9.98
C MET A 144 6.22 9.52 -10.13
N GLU A 145 7.16 10.14 -9.40
CA GLU A 145 8.56 9.68 -9.35
C GLU A 145 8.66 8.24 -8.84
N VAL A 146 7.93 7.92 -7.78
CA VAL A 146 7.84 6.56 -7.22
C VAL A 146 7.34 5.57 -8.27
N LEU A 147 6.25 5.88 -8.98
CA LEU A 147 5.71 5.03 -10.03
C LEU A 147 6.72 4.79 -11.16
N GLN A 148 7.46 5.82 -11.56
CA GLN A 148 8.51 5.69 -12.58
C GLN A 148 9.60 4.70 -12.14
N VAL A 149 10.05 4.79 -10.89
CA VAL A 149 11.03 3.85 -10.33
C VAL A 149 10.46 2.43 -10.28
N TRP A 150 9.22 2.24 -9.80
CA TRP A 150 8.63 0.90 -9.70
C TRP A 150 8.44 0.25 -11.06
N CYS A 151 7.96 1.00 -12.06
CA CYS A 151 7.80 0.50 -13.42
C CYS A 151 9.15 0.13 -14.06
N SER A 152 10.25 0.85 -13.73
CA SER A 152 11.58 0.51 -14.22
C SER A 152 12.06 -0.86 -13.71
N LYS A 153 11.64 -1.27 -12.53
CA LYS A 153 12.02 -2.55 -11.90
C LYS A 153 11.13 -3.74 -12.30
N LEU A 154 10.06 -3.49 -13.06
CA LEU A 154 9.22 -4.55 -13.61
C LEU A 154 9.87 -5.23 -14.80
N LYS A 155 9.71 -6.55 -14.88
CA LYS A 155 9.93 -7.30 -16.11
C LYS A 155 8.94 -6.88 -17.19
N THR A 156 9.30 -7.12 -18.45
CA THR A 156 8.35 -7.08 -19.56
C THR A 156 7.13 -7.94 -19.25
N ASN A 157 5.93 -7.44 -19.51
CA ASN A 157 4.64 -8.04 -19.14
C ASN A 157 4.40 -8.19 -17.62
N GLY A 158 5.28 -7.69 -16.77
CA GLY A 158 5.08 -7.63 -15.33
C GLY A 158 3.93 -6.70 -14.93
N TYR A 159 3.34 -6.93 -13.76
CA TYR A 159 2.20 -6.18 -13.26
C TYR A 159 2.61 -5.10 -12.25
N LEU A 160 2.05 -3.91 -12.43
CA LEU A 160 1.94 -2.91 -11.37
C LEU A 160 0.53 -3.01 -10.77
N VAL A 161 0.45 -3.10 -9.44
CA VAL A 161 -0.83 -3.14 -8.73
C VAL A 161 -0.84 -2.10 -7.61
N LEU A 162 -1.80 -1.19 -7.67
CA LEU A 162 -2.04 -0.18 -6.64
C LEU A 162 -3.37 -0.49 -5.94
N LEU A 163 -3.30 -0.82 -4.66
CA LEU A 163 -4.47 -1.16 -3.86
C LEU A 163 -4.79 -0.07 -2.86
N ASP A 164 -6.07 0.16 -2.62
CA ASP A 164 -6.60 1.08 -1.62
C ASP A 164 -6.19 2.54 -1.86
N ILE A 165 -6.40 3.03 -3.07
CA ILE A 165 -6.07 4.40 -3.51
C ILE A 165 -7.26 5.33 -3.28
N ASN A 166 -7.03 6.49 -2.67
CA ASN A 166 -8.05 7.53 -2.53
C ASN A 166 -8.50 8.07 -3.89
N ASP A 167 -9.80 7.96 -4.19
CA ASP A 167 -10.40 8.53 -5.41
C ASP A 167 -10.74 10.01 -5.20
N ILE A 168 -10.17 10.89 -6.02
CA ILE A 168 -10.40 12.35 -5.94
C ILE A 168 -11.89 12.71 -6.10
N LYS A 169 -12.66 11.90 -6.81
CA LYS A 169 -14.11 12.11 -6.97
C LYS A 169 -14.87 12.01 -5.65
N ASN A 170 -14.29 11.35 -4.67
CA ASN A 170 -14.86 11.15 -3.36
C ASN A 170 -14.27 12.06 -2.26
N GLU A 171 -13.32 12.92 -2.59
CA GLU A 171 -12.56 13.73 -1.62
C GLU A 171 -13.48 14.58 -0.74
N GLN A 172 -14.42 15.31 -1.34
CA GLN A 172 -15.36 16.15 -0.61
C GLN A 172 -16.24 15.34 0.35
N THR A 173 -16.76 14.21 -0.11
CA THR A 173 -17.61 13.33 0.70
C THR A 173 -16.80 12.69 1.83
N TYR A 174 -15.58 12.28 1.55
CA TYR A 174 -14.63 11.75 2.53
C TYR A 174 -14.40 12.73 3.68
N HIS A 175 -14.07 13.99 3.37
CA HIS A 175 -13.86 15.03 4.39
C HIS A 175 -15.15 15.36 5.16
N SER A 176 -16.29 15.43 4.47
CA SER A 176 -17.59 15.71 5.10
C SER A 176 -18.01 14.61 6.08
N GLU A 177 -17.75 13.34 5.77
CA GLU A 177 -18.06 12.25 6.67
C GLU A 177 -17.12 12.20 7.87
N ARG A 178 -15.84 12.42 7.68
CA ARG A 178 -14.86 12.45 8.79
C ARG A 178 -15.09 13.63 9.73
N ALA A 179 -15.49 14.79 9.21
CA ALA A 179 -15.78 15.96 10.03
C ALA A 179 -16.93 15.71 11.03
N LYS A 180 -17.86 14.81 10.73
CA LYS A 180 -18.96 14.43 11.63
C LYS A 180 -18.51 13.74 12.93
N GLU A 181 -17.30 13.18 12.95
CA GLU A 181 -16.71 12.56 14.14
C GLU A 181 -16.14 13.60 15.12
N TYR A 182 -16.06 14.86 14.71
CA TYR A 182 -15.53 15.97 15.50
C TYR A 182 -16.66 16.89 15.97
N ARG A 183 -16.42 17.68 17.01
CA ARG A 183 -17.40 18.61 17.59
C ARG A 183 -17.74 19.77 16.66
N SER A 184 -16.79 20.14 15.79
CA SER A 184 -16.95 21.20 14.79
C SER A 184 -16.06 20.98 13.58
N GLN A 185 -16.39 21.65 12.46
CA GLN A 185 -15.56 21.68 11.26
C GLN A 185 -14.17 22.28 11.56
N GLU A 186 -14.11 23.31 12.41
CA GLU A 186 -12.85 23.96 12.81
C GLU A 186 -11.93 23.01 13.59
N GLU A 187 -12.50 22.19 14.49
CA GLU A 187 -11.74 21.17 15.21
C GLU A 187 -11.20 20.10 14.24
N TYR A 188 -12.00 19.66 13.27
CA TYR A 188 -11.57 18.74 12.24
C TYR A 188 -10.40 19.29 11.43
N GLU A 189 -10.53 20.51 10.89
CA GLU A 189 -9.48 21.16 10.10
C GLU A 189 -8.19 21.36 10.89
N LYS A 190 -8.29 21.73 12.16
CA LYS A 190 -7.14 21.88 13.06
C LYS A 190 -6.40 20.55 13.29
N ASN A 191 -7.15 19.46 13.51
CA ASN A 191 -6.56 18.12 13.76
C ASN A 191 -6.03 17.49 12.47
N TYR A 192 -6.67 17.76 11.33
CA TYR A 192 -6.26 17.27 10.02
C TYR A 192 -5.08 18.03 9.42
N LYS A 193 -4.80 19.24 9.91
CA LYS A 193 -3.68 20.08 9.45
C LYS A 193 -2.35 19.37 9.64
N GLY A 194 -1.65 19.13 8.54
CA GLY A 194 -0.37 18.40 8.53
C GLY A 194 -0.48 16.88 8.56
N LEU A 195 -1.71 16.34 8.45
CA LEU A 195 -2.01 14.91 8.29
C LEU A 195 -2.96 14.69 7.09
N SER A 196 -2.90 15.55 6.08
CA SER A 196 -3.72 15.41 4.88
C SER A 196 -3.33 14.16 4.08
N HIS A 197 -4.33 13.54 3.48
CA HIS A 197 -4.13 12.43 2.55
C HIS A 197 -4.17 12.93 1.10
N LEU A 198 -3.40 12.30 0.22
CA LEU A 198 -3.51 12.54 -1.22
C LEU A 198 -4.71 11.79 -1.80
N PHE A 199 -5.28 12.40 -2.84
CA PHE A 199 -6.35 11.84 -3.65
C PHE A 199 -5.91 11.83 -5.13
N PHE A 200 -6.27 10.78 -5.85
CA PHE A 200 -5.79 10.56 -7.22
C PHE A 200 -6.94 10.52 -8.21
N ASP A 201 -6.73 11.11 -9.38
CA ASP A 201 -7.60 10.97 -10.53
C ASP A 201 -7.17 9.76 -11.38
N LYS A 202 -8.15 8.94 -11.78
CA LYS A 202 -7.89 7.74 -12.57
C LYS A 202 -7.32 8.05 -13.95
N ASN A 203 -7.76 9.17 -14.57
CA ASN A 203 -7.27 9.57 -15.87
C ASN A 203 -5.83 10.10 -15.78
N GLU A 204 -5.53 10.95 -14.76
CA GLU A 204 -4.15 11.41 -14.51
C GLU A 204 -3.19 10.25 -14.31
N LEU A 205 -3.58 9.23 -13.53
CA LEU A 205 -2.77 8.03 -13.33
C LEU A 205 -2.60 7.24 -14.63
N THR A 206 -3.67 7.05 -15.39
CA THR A 206 -3.62 6.33 -16.67
C THR A 206 -2.72 7.04 -17.67
N ASP A 207 -2.86 8.35 -17.81
CA ASP A 207 -2.06 9.16 -18.74
C ASP A 207 -0.58 9.10 -18.39
N PHE A 208 -0.25 9.29 -17.11
CA PHE A 208 1.12 9.20 -16.64
C PHE A 208 1.72 7.81 -16.86
N LEU A 209 1.03 6.75 -16.41
CA LEU A 209 1.51 5.38 -16.53
C LEU A 209 1.64 4.95 -18.01
N THR A 210 0.74 5.40 -18.88
CA THR A 210 0.86 5.19 -20.33
C THR A 210 2.12 5.85 -20.88
N SER A 211 2.44 7.08 -20.43
CA SER A 211 3.63 7.81 -20.87
C SER A 211 4.95 7.12 -20.51
N ILE A 212 4.95 6.27 -19.48
CA ILE A 212 6.11 5.49 -19.04
C ILE A 212 6.04 4.01 -19.45
N GLY A 213 5.17 3.67 -20.42
CA GLY A 213 5.13 2.36 -21.07
C GLY A 213 4.25 1.33 -20.41
N MET A 214 3.28 1.73 -19.59
CA MET A 214 2.28 0.82 -19.02
C MET A 214 1.06 0.73 -19.93
N ILE A 215 0.42 -0.46 -19.94
CA ILE A 215 -0.75 -0.80 -20.79
C ILE A 215 -1.75 -1.65 -20.01
N ALA A 216 -2.88 -1.96 -20.58
CA ALA A 216 -3.89 -2.89 -20.07
C ALA A 216 -4.40 -2.52 -18.67
N PHE A 217 -4.89 -1.28 -18.54
CA PHE A 217 -5.41 -0.75 -17.27
C PHE A 217 -6.75 -1.38 -16.88
N GLU A 218 -6.85 -1.87 -15.66
CA GLU A 218 -8.08 -2.32 -15.03
C GLU A 218 -8.26 -1.60 -13.69
N PHE A 219 -9.33 -0.80 -13.57
CA PHE A 219 -9.77 -0.25 -12.30
C PHE A 219 -10.87 -1.10 -11.70
N PHE A 220 -10.74 -1.45 -10.43
CA PHE A 220 -11.75 -2.24 -9.75
C PHE A 220 -12.03 -1.70 -8.33
N PRO A 221 -13.27 -1.89 -7.83
CA PRO A 221 -13.66 -1.35 -6.54
C PRO A 221 -13.00 -2.14 -5.40
N HIS A 222 -12.83 -1.46 -4.29
CA HIS A 222 -12.41 -2.07 -3.04
C HIS A 222 -13.61 -2.80 -2.41
N LYS A 223 -13.77 -4.09 -2.70
CA LYS A 223 -14.91 -4.92 -2.25
C LYS A 223 -14.62 -5.63 -0.92
N ILE A 224 -14.26 -4.87 0.11
CA ILE A 224 -14.02 -5.44 1.44
C ILE A 224 -15.18 -5.10 2.37
N SER A 225 -15.89 -6.12 2.84
CA SER A 225 -16.91 -5.95 3.87
C SER A 225 -16.28 -5.44 5.17
N ASN A 226 -16.97 -4.51 5.82
CA ASN A 226 -16.55 -3.87 7.09
C ASN A 226 -15.34 -2.91 7.02
N HIS A 227 -14.82 -2.61 5.83
CA HIS A 227 -13.83 -1.56 5.66
C HIS A 227 -14.53 -0.25 5.25
N GLY A 228 -14.75 0.65 6.20
CA GLY A 228 -15.55 1.86 5.98
C GLY A 228 -14.97 2.82 4.94
N ASN A 229 -13.66 2.80 4.74
CA ASN A 229 -12.99 3.60 3.69
C ASN A 229 -13.16 3.03 2.28
N ALA A 230 -13.61 1.77 2.12
CA ALA A 230 -13.69 1.11 0.82
C ALA A 230 -14.47 1.90 -0.24
N LYS A 231 -15.54 2.59 0.16
CA LYS A 231 -16.38 3.42 -0.72
C LYS A 231 -15.67 4.65 -1.32
N PHE A 232 -14.56 5.08 -0.71
CA PHE A 232 -13.76 6.22 -1.17
C PHE A 232 -12.53 5.82 -1.99
N ARG A 233 -12.32 4.52 -2.17
CA ARG A 233 -11.10 3.93 -2.70
C ARG A 233 -11.35 3.21 -4.02
N PHE A 234 -10.29 3.09 -4.80
CA PHE A 234 -10.22 2.19 -5.94
C PHE A 234 -8.91 1.40 -5.92
N ASN A 235 -8.87 0.37 -6.73
CA ASN A 235 -7.67 -0.41 -7.02
C ASN A 235 -7.36 -0.29 -8.51
N LEU A 236 -6.09 -0.42 -8.87
CA LEU A 236 -5.60 -0.39 -10.24
C LEU A 236 -4.64 -1.55 -10.49
N ILE A 237 -4.81 -2.23 -11.62
CA ILE A 237 -3.83 -3.14 -12.21
C ILE A 237 -3.47 -2.62 -13.61
N CYS A 238 -2.19 -2.67 -13.95
CA CYS A 238 -1.73 -2.49 -15.32
C CYS A 238 -0.48 -3.33 -15.59
N LYS A 239 -0.09 -3.46 -16.85
CA LYS A 239 1.06 -4.24 -17.29
C LYS A 239 2.13 -3.36 -17.90
N LYS A 240 3.40 -3.75 -17.73
CA LYS A 240 4.51 -3.16 -18.49
C LYS A 240 4.47 -3.68 -19.93
N ASN A 241 4.54 -2.74 -20.87
CA ASN A 241 4.66 -3.08 -22.29
C ASN A 241 6.01 -3.76 -22.58
N THR A 242 6.09 -4.39 -23.75
CA THR A 242 7.34 -5.01 -24.27
C THR A 242 8.43 -3.98 -24.58
#